data_e4678bf3f9b48d50984302836c6acfbb
#
_entry.id   e4678bf3f9b48d50984302836c6acfbb
#
_cell.length_a   1.000
_cell.length_b   1.000
_cell.length_c   1.000
_cell.angle_alpha   90.00
_cell.angle_beta   90.00
_cell.angle_gamma   90.00
#
_symmetry.space_group_name_H-M   'P 1'
#
loop_
_entity.id
_entity.type
_entity.pdbx_description
1 polymer ?
#
loop_
_entity_poly.entity_id
_entity_poly.type
_entity_poly.pdbx_seq_one_letter_code
_entity_poly.pdbx_strand_id
1 'polypeptide(L)'
;MMTLANDFIARFIGSWSLVTWTSTSPDGQTQYPFGEDAVGYLFYTEDGHMAAHLMRRQRPNFSSDDMMAGTPEERAAAYLDHFSYCGRYTVQQNAETVTHHVQASSAPNWVGSDQVRTFRFSDDSLTLCAATPDGSQQVLVWRHN
;
A
#
# COMPACT_ATOMS: atom_id res chain seq x y z
N MET A 1 -1.48 -1.66 -32.05
CA MET A 1 -1.76 -2.97 -31.43
C MET A 1 -0.98 -3.06 -30.10
N MET A 2 -1.72 -3.28 -29.01
CA MET A 2 -1.06 -3.48 -27.72
C MET A 2 -0.37 -4.84 -27.68
N THR A 3 0.83 -4.91 -27.09
CA THR A 3 1.51 -6.18 -26.86
C THR A 3 0.84 -6.92 -25.69
N LEU A 4 1.01 -8.23 -25.60
CA LEU A 4 0.51 -9.01 -24.45
C LEU A 4 0.98 -8.44 -23.12
N ALA A 5 2.21 -7.92 -23.06
CA ALA A 5 2.76 -7.29 -21.86
C ALA A 5 1.99 -6.03 -21.48
N ASN A 6 1.61 -5.21 -22.48
CA ASN A 6 0.82 -4.01 -22.23
C ASN A 6 -0.59 -4.35 -21.78
N ASP A 7 -1.19 -5.38 -22.36
CA ASP A 7 -2.53 -5.84 -21.96
C ASP A 7 -2.51 -6.33 -20.51
N PHE A 8 -1.44 -6.99 -20.10
CA PHE A 8 -1.29 -7.48 -18.74
C PHE A 8 -1.13 -6.33 -17.75
N ILE A 9 -0.28 -5.35 -18.08
CA ILE A 9 -0.06 -4.16 -17.23
C ILE A 9 -1.37 -3.39 -17.08
N ALA A 10 -2.21 -3.36 -18.11
CA ALA A 10 -3.50 -2.68 -18.06
C ALA A 10 -4.40 -3.17 -16.93
N ARG A 11 -4.20 -4.40 -16.45
CA ARG A 11 -4.98 -4.94 -15.33
C ARG A 11 -4.70 -4.22 -14.01
N PHE A 12 -3.50 -3.63 -13.86
CA PHE A 12 -3.16 -2.84 -12.66
C PHE A 12 -3.81 -1.46 -12.69
N ILE A 13 -4.03 -0.87 -13.86
CA ILE A 13 -4.37 0.53 -14.02
C ILE A 13 -5.75 0.83 -13.42
N GLY A 14 -5.81 1.90 -12.65
CA GLY A 14 -7.04 2.39 -12.04
C GLY A 14 -6.88 2.64 -10.57
N SER A 15 -8.01 2.79 -9.89
CA SER A 15 -8.06 2.97 -8.45
C SER A 15 -8.57 1.71 -7.77
N TRP A 16 -8.00 1.41 -6.62
CA TRP A 16 -8.28 0.21 -5.83
C TRP A 16 -8.61 0.61 -4.41
N SER A 17 -9.62 -0.01 -3.83
CA SER A 17 -9.99 0.17 -2.42
C SER A 17 -9.49 -1.00 -1.59
N LEU A 18 -8.95 -0.71 -0.41
CA LEU A 18 -8.45 -1.75 0.49
C LEU A 18 -9.62 -2.58 1.02
N VAL A 19 -9.49 -3.91 0.89
CA VAL A 19 -10.42 -4.87 1.49
C VAL A 19 -9.87 -5.31 2.85
N THR A 20 -8.63 -5.80 2.88
CA THR A 20 -7.98 -6.22 4.13
C THR A 20 -6.48 -6.01 4.05
N TRP A 21 -5.88 -5.77 5.20
CA TRP A 21 -4.44 -5.83 5.39
C TRP A 21 -4.15 -6.68 6.61
N THR A 22 -3.46 -7.79 6.39
CA THR A 22 -3.03 -8.70 7.47
C THR A 22 -1.52 -8.82 7.50
N SER A 23 -0.99 -9.08 8.69
CA SER A 23 0.41 -9.39 8.91
C SER A 23 0.48 -10.69 9.70
N THR A 24 1.15 -11.70 9.15
CA THR A 24 1.31 -13.01 9.80
C THR A 24 2.76 -13.21 10.17
N SER A 25 3.02 -13.38 11.47
CA SER A 25 4.36 -13.58 11.99
C SER A 25 4.87 -15.00 11.68
N PRO A 26 6.20 -15.26 11.80
CA PRO A 26 6.75 -16.59 11.53
C PRO A 26 6.15 -17.70 12.40
N ASP A 27 5.64 -17.38 13.59
CA ASP A 27 4.95 -18.35 14.47
C ASP A 27 3.48 -18.57 14.10
N GLY A 28 3.01 -17.94 13.01
CA GLY A 28 1.66 -18.15 12.49
C GLY A 28 0.58 -17.23 13.05
N GLN A 29 0.94 -16.26 13.90
CA GLN A 29 -0.04 -15.32 14.43
C GLN A 29 -0.36 -14.23 13.41
N THR A 30 -1.66 -14.01 13.16
CA THR A 30 -2.14 -13.00 12.24
C THR A 30 -2.64 -11.78 13.01
N GLN A 31 -2.22 -10.61 12.56
CA GLN A 31 -2.63 -9.31 13.10
C GLN A 31 -3.13 -8.42 11.97
N TYR A 32 -3.88 -7.40 12.35
CA TYR A 32 -4.36 -6.36 11.43
C TYR A 32 -3.64 -5.06 11.82
N PRO A 33 -2.58 -4.65 11.10
CA PRO A 33 -1.75 -3.51 11.53
C PRO A 33 -2.53 -2.21 11.75
N PHE A 34 -3.56 -1.95 10.92
CA PHE A 34 -4.42 -0.76 11.06
C PHE A 34 -5.87 -1.14 11.37
N GLY A 35 -6.12 -2.34 11.93
CA GLY A 35 -7.46 -2.81 12.25
C GLY A 35 -8.11 -3.57 11.11
N GLU A 36 -9.15 -4.34 11.45
CA GLU A 36 -9.90 -5.12 10.46
C GLU A 36 -10.66 -4.22 9.48
N ASP A 37 -10.93 -2.97 9.86
CA ASP A 37 -11.68 -2.00 9.08
C ASP A 37 -10.80 -0.89 8.52
N ALA A 38 -9.51 -1.13 8.34
CA ALA A 38 -8.56 -0.16 7.79
C ALA A 38 -9.08 0.42 6.47
N VAL A 39 -8.77 1.69 6.23
CA VAL A 39 -9.12 2.40 5.01
C VAL A 39 -7.86 2.57 4.17
N GLY A 40 -7.98 2.36 2.87
CA GLY A 40 -6.85 2.58 1.99
C GLY A 40 -7.26 2.68 0.53
N TYR A 41 -6.43 3.37 -0.22
CA TYR A 41 -6.53 3.48 -1.67
C TYR A 41 -5.18 3.20 -2.30
N LEU A 42 -5.22 2.56 -3.45
CA LEU A 42 -4.05 2.27 -4.28
C LEU A 42 -4.37 2.73 -5.68
N PHE A 43 -3.43 3.42 -6.31
CA PHE A 43 -3.59 3.93 -7.66
C PHE A 43 -2.41 3.49 -8.52
N TYR A 44 -2.73 3.00 -9.73
CA TYR A 44 -1.73 2.76 -10.77
C TYR A 44 -2.17 3.52 -12.02
N THR A 45 -1.27 4.30 -12.59
CA THR A 45 -1.56 5.12 -13.77
C THR A 45 -0.95 4.50 -15.03
N GLU A 46 -1.49 4.89 -16.19
CA GLU A 46 -0.98 4.43 -17.49
C GLU A 46 0.46 4.85 -17.74
N ASP A 47 0.85 6.01 -17.22
CA ASP A 47 2.20 6.55 -17.43
C ASP A 47 3.23 6.00 -16.44
N GLY A 48 2.88 4.97 -15.67
CA GLY A 48 3.85 4.25 -14.84
C GLY A 48 4.02 4.79 -13.44
N HIS A 49 3.05 5.51 -12.90
CA HIS A 49 3.09 6.01 -11.52
C HIS A 49 2.11 5.26 -10.63
N MET A 50 2.41 5.24 -9.34
CA MET A 50 1.55 4.62 -8.34
C MET A 50 1.51 5.47 -7.08
N ALA A 51 0.44 5.32 -6.31
CA ALA A 51 0.32 5.91 -4.99
C ALA A 51 -0.48 4.96 -4.09
N ALA A 52 -0.08 4.86 -2.84
CA ALA A 52 -0.80 4.08 -1.83
C ALA A 52 -1.00 4.93 -0.59
N HIS A 53 -2.18 4.83 -0.01
CA HIS A 53 -2.53 5.53 1.21
C HIS A 53 -3.31 4.56 2.09
N LEU A 54 -2.84 4.37 3.32
CA LEU A 54 -3.42 3.44 4.29
C LEU A 54 -3.58 4.15 5.62
N MET A 55 -4.69 3.92 6.31
CA MET A 55 -4.89 4.49 7.65
C MET A 55 -5.86 3.66 8.47
N ARG A 56 -5.81 3.83 9.78
CA ARG A 56 -6.88 3.37 10.66
C ARG A 56 -8.15 4.15 10.33
N ARG A 57 -9.29 3.50 10.40
CA ARG A 57 -10.57 4.17 10.10
C ARG A 57 -10.88 5.26 11.12
N GLN A 58 -10.66 4.97 12.40
CA GLN A 58 -10.94 5.94 13.46
C GLN A 58 -9.65 6.53 13.97
N ARG A 59 -9.51 7.84 13.75
CA ARG A 59 -8.32 8.60 14.16
C ARG A 59 -8.80 9.85 14.88
N PRO A 60 -8.30 10.14 16.10
CA PRO A 60 -8.68 11.37 16.81
C PRO A 60 -8.30 12.61 16.01
N ASN A 61 -9.17 13.60 16.01
CA ASN A 61 -8.84 14.90 15.43
C ASN A 61 -7.78 15.59 16.28
N PHE A 62 -7.02 16.49 15.64
CA PHE A 62 -6.17 17.40 16.38
C PHE A 62 -7.05 18.37 17.17
N SER A 63 -6.53 18.89 18.28
CA SER A 63 -7.22 19.88 19.09
C SER A 63 -7.35 21.23 18.37
N SER A 64 -6.57 21.44 17.31
CA SER A 64 -6.63 22.63 16.44
C SER A 64 -7.07 22.22 15.04
N ASP A 65 -7.84 23.09 14.37
CA ASP A 65 -8.22 22.88 12.96
C ASP A 65 -7.03 23.09 11.99
N ASP A 66 -5.95 23.70 12.46
CA ASP A 66 -4.74 23.86 11.66
C ASP A 66 -3.99 22.53 11.61
N MET A 67 -3.90 21.94 10.44
CA MET A 67 -3.22 20.65 10.23
C MET A 67 -1.74 20.67 10.65
N MET A 68 -1.13 21.86 10.74
CA MET A 68 0.28 22.00 11.12
C MET A 68 0.47 22.26 12.61
N ALA A 69 -0.61 22.41 13.38
CA ALA A 69 -0.55 22.86 14.77
C ALA A 69 -0.88 21.80 15.81
N GLY A 70 -0.87 20.52 15.42
CA GLY A 70 -1.06 19.42 16.38
C GLY A 70 0.02 19.40 17.47
N THR A 71 -0.34 18.97 18.68
CA THR A 71 0.66 18.73 19.73
C THR A 71 1.64 17.65 19.31
N PRO A 72 2.84 17.56 19.92
CA PRO A 72 3.77 16.47 19.62
C PRO A 72 3.14 15.09 19.77
N GLU A 73 2.32 14.87 20.79
CA GLU A 73 1.63 13.60 21.03
C GLU A 73 0.60 13.29 19.95
N GLU A 74 -0.18 14.31 19.56
CA GLU A 74 -1.16 14.18 18.49
C GLU A 74 -0.49 13.82 17.16
N ARG A 75 0.62 14.49 16.85
CA ARG A 75 1.36 14.25 15.61
C ARG A 75 2.00 12.84 15.60
N ALA A 76 2.54 12.40 16.74
CA ALA A 76 3.11 11.06 16.86
C ALA A 76 2.03 9.99 16.63
N ALA A 77 0.87 10.13 17.25
CA ALA A 77 -0.23 9.18 17.08
C ALA A 77 -0.73 9.18 15.63
N ALA A 78 -0.89 10.36 15.03
CA ALA A 78 -1.34 10.46 13.64
C ALA A 78 -0.35 9.80 12.66
N TYR A 79 0.95 9.94 12.91
CA TYR A 79 1.96 9.28 12.08
C TYR A 79 1.86 7.75 12.18
N LEU A 80 1.68 7.21 13.38
CA LEU A 80 1.62 5.76 13.61
C LEU A 80 0.38 5.10 12.99
N ASP A 81 -0.69 5.86 12.80
CA ASP A 81 -1.96 5.35 12.30
C ASP A 81 -2.17 5.58 10.80
N HIS A 82 -1.14 6.00 10.11
CA HIS A 82 -1.21 6.38 8.71
C HIS A 82 0.09 6.05 8.01
N PHE A 83 -0.02 5.57 6.78
CA PHE A 83 1.14 5.28 5.94
C PHE A 83 0.81 5.62 4.50
N SER A 84 1.68 6.39 3.85
CA SER A 84 1.50 6.74 2.46
C SER A 84 2.84 6.79 1.73
N TYR A 85 2.80 6.45 0.47
CA TYR A 85 3.95 6.58 -0.41
C TYR A 85 3.50 6.63 -1.86
N CYS A 86 4.36 7.15 -2.72
CA CYS A 86 4.11 7.19 -4.14
C CYS A 86 5.42 7.17 -4.91
N GLY A 87 5.34 6.89 -6.20
CA GLY A 87 6.48 6.85 -7.08
C GLY A 87 6.12 6.21 -8.41
N ARG A 88 7.08 5.50 -8.98
CA ARG A 88 6.86 4.75 -10.21
C ARG A 88 6.67 3.27 -9.90
N TYR A 89 6.16 2.51 -10.86
CA TYR A 89 6.07 1.06 -10.71
C TYR A 89 6.50 0.35 -11.98
N THR A 90 7.02 -0.85 -11.82
CA THR A 90 7.32 -1.77 -12.90
C THR A 90 6.76 -3.14 -12.59
N VAL A 91 6.35 -3.87 -13.62
CA VAL A 91 5.75 -5.19 -13.47
C VAL A 91 6.67 -6.22 -14.12
N GLN A 92 6.97 -7.28 -13.38
CA GLN A 92 7.68 -8.46 -13.89
C GLN A 92 6.67 -9.60 -13.98
N GLN A 93 6.08 -9.78 -15.16
CA GLN A 93 4.99 -10.73 -15.35
C GLN A 93 5.42 -12.17 -15.04
N ASN A 94 6.60 -12.58 -15.52
CA ASN A 94 7.09 -13.94 -15.35
C ASN A 94 7.39 -14.28 -13.88
N ALA A 95 7.84 -13.30 -13.11
CA ALA A 95 8.11 -13.46 -11.68
C ALA A 95 6.88 -13.20 -10.82
N GLU A 96 5.79 -12.76 -11.41
CA GLU A 96 4.56 -12.36 -10.71
C GLU A 96 4.85 -11.33 -9.62
N THR A 97 5.68 -10.33 -9.94
CA THR A 97 6.01 -9.24 -9.01
C THR A 97 5.70 -7.89 -9.63
N VAL A 98 5.31 -6.96 -8.78
CA VAL A 98 5.26 -5.54 -9.07
C VAL A 98 6.20 -4.84 -8.10
N THR A 99 7.01 -3.93 -8.62
CA THR A 99 7.95 -3.17 -7.79
C THR A 99 7.49 -1.72 -7.73
N HIS A 100 7.34 -1.22 -6.51
CA HIS A 100 7.05 0.19 -6.26
C HIS A 100 8.38 0.91 -6.00
N HIS A 101 8.76 1.80 -6.90
CA HIS A 101 9.98 2.62 -6.78
C HIS A 101 9.60 3.89 -6.03
N VAL A 102 9.87 3.93 -4.73
CA VAL A 102 9.35 4.98 -3.84
C VAL A 102 10.11 6.28 -4.02
N GLN A 103 9.40 7.35 -4.36
CA GLN A 103 9.95 8.69 -4.55
C GLN A 103 9.53 9.66 -3.44
N ALA A 104 8.38 9.43 -2.82
CA ALA A 104 7.90 10.19 -1.67
C ALA A 104 7.20 9.24 -0.70
N SER A 105 7.33 9.47 0.59
CA SER A 105 6.74 8.60 1.61
C SER A 105 6.57 9.34 2.93
N SER A 106 5.54 8.97 3.69
CA SER A 106 5.42 9.39 5.09
C SER A 106 6.53 8.81 5.97
N ALA A 107 7.10 7.64 5.58
CA ALA A 107 8.26 7.05 6.25
C ALA A 107 9.53 7.49 5.52
N PRO A 108 10.37 8.37 6.13
CA PRO A 108 11.52 8.93 5.41
C PRO A 108 12.48 7.88 4.83
N ASN A 109 12.66 6.77 5.52
CA ASN A 109 13.60 5.72 5.10
C ASN A 109 13.16 4.98 3.84
N TRP A 110 11.88 5.12 3.44
CA TRP A 110 11.37 4.46 2.25
C TRP A 110 11.73 5.21 0.96
N VAL A 111 12.01 6.50 1.05
CA VAL A 111 12.35 7.32 -0.12
C VAL A 111 13.62 6.77 -0.76
N GLY A 112 13.54 6.47 -2.07
CA GLY A 112 14.64 5.89 -2.83
C GLY A 112 14.72 4.37 -2.74
N SER A 113 13.81 3.71 -2.02
CA SER A 113 13.77 2.25 -1.94
C SER A 113 12.88 1.64 -3.01
N ASP A 114 13.14 0.37 -3.30
CA ASP A 114 12.31 -0.47 -4.17
C ASP A 114 11.54 -1.45 -3.30
N GLN A 115 10.21 -1.37 -3.37
CA GLN A 115 9.33 -2.25 -2.61
C GLN A 115 8.77 -3.30 -3.54
N VAL A 116 9.31 -4.51 -3.48
CA VAL A 116 8.90 -5.62 -4.34
C VAL A 116 7.72 -6.33 -3.70
N ARG A 117 6.67 -6.56 -4.49
CA ARG A 117 5.45 -7.24 -4.06
C ARG A 117 5.15 -8.38 -5.02
N THR A 118 4.84 -9.56 -4.51
CA THR A 118 4.20 -10.57 -5.36
C THR A 118 2.74 -10.18 -5.55
N PHE A 119 2.17 -10.51 -6.71
CA PHE A 119 0.78 -10.16 -6.99
C PHE A 119 -0.01 -11.35 -7.48
N ARG A 120 -1.32 -11.29 -7.27
CA ARG A 120 -2.28 -12.21 -7.83
C ARG A 120 -3.59 -11.48 -8.09
N PHE A 121 -4.13 -11.64 -9.30
CA PHE A 121 -5.45 -11.15 -9.64
C PHE A 121 -6.49 -12.26 -9.49
N SER A 122 -7.69 -11.90 -9.03
CA SER A 122 -8.84 -12.79 -8.96
C SER A 122 -10.10 -11.93 -9.14
N ASP A 123 -10.80 -12.11 -10.25
CA ASP A 123 -11.95 -11.30 -10.62
C ASP A 123 -11.62 -9.80 -10.56
N ASP A 124 -12.25 -9.06 -9.64
CA ASP A 124 -12.00 -7.63 -9.44
C ASP A 124 -10.99 -7.35 -8.31
N SER A 125 -10.29 -8.38 -7.82
CA SER A 125 -9.36 -8.27 -6.69
C SER A 125 -7.92 -8.34 -7.15
N LEU A 126 -7.07 -7.61 -6.44
CA LEU A 126 -5.61 -7.67 -6.53
C LEU A 126 -5.07 -7.95 -5.12
N THR A 127 -4.32 -9.04 -4.98
CA THR A 127 -3.64 -9.37 -3.73
C THR A 127 -2.16 -9.08 -3.89
N LEU A 128 -1.62 -8.24 -2.99
CA LEU A 128 -0.20 -7.92 -2.93
C LEU A 128 0.39 -8.50 -1.65
N CYS A 129 1.51 -9.20 -1.78
CA CYS A 129 2.20 -9.81 -0.64
C CYS A 129 3.65 -9.36 -0.58
N ALA A 130 4.15 -9.19 0.65
CA ALA A 130 5.55 -8.88 0.89
C ALA A 130 5.99 -9.44 2.24
N ALA A 131 7.28 -9.78 2.34
CA ALA A 131 7.89 -10.14 3.61
C ALA A 131 8.53 -8.89 4.24
N THR A 132 8.39 -8.74 5.55
CA THR A 132 9.10 -7.70 6.30
C THR A 132 10.41 -8.28 6.88
N PRO A 133 11.36 -7.42 7.32
CA PRO A 133 12.67 -7.90 7.82
C PRO A 133 12.58 -8.88 8.98
N ASP A 134 11.51 -8.84 9.79
CA ASP A 134 11.30 -9.78 10.89
C ASP A 134 10.74 -11.14 10.45
N GLY A 135 10.55 -11.34 9.14
CA GLY A 135 9.99 -12.57 8.57
C GLY A 135 8.48 -12.63 8.54
N SER A 136 7.80 -11.56 8.94
CA SER A 136 6.33 -11.50 8.83
C SER A 136 5.89 -11.36 7.37
N GLN A 137 4.74 -11.95 7.05
CA GLN A 137 4.15 -11.87 5.72
C GLN A 137 3.02 -10.85 5.73
N GLN A 138 3.17 -9.83 4.91
CA GLN A 138 2.14 -8.81 4.71
C GLN A 138 1.26 -9.22 3.53
N VAL A 139 -0.05 -9.22 3.73
CA VAL A 139 -1.02 -9.54 2.67
C VAL A 139 -2.04 -8.40 2.61
N LEU A 140 -2.09 -7.73 1.47
CA LEU A 140 -3.05 -6.65 1.22
C LEU A 140 -3.95 -7.05 0.06
N VAL A 141 -5.24 -7.07 0.30
CA VAL A 141 -6.26 -7.38 -0.71
C VAL A 141 -6.96 -6.10 -1.10
N TRP A 142 -6.98 -5.84 -2.40
CA TRP A 142 -7.56 -4.62 -2.98
C TRP A 142 -8.66 -4.98 -3.95
N ARG A 143 -9.71 -4.14 -4.03
CA ARG A 143 -10.79 -4.28 -5.00
C ARG A 143 -10.75 -3.13 -5.99
N HIS A 144 -10.86 -3.46 -7.27
CA HIS A 144 -10.90 -2.46 -8.33
C HIS A 144 -12.21 -1.65 -8.24
N ASN A 145 -12.09 -0.35 -8.28
CA ASN A 145 -13.23 0.57 -8.25
C ASN A 145 -13.87 0.75 -9.62
#